data_f4a31881c026e9c5dd57bd547bb2dbd4
#
_entry.id   f4a31881c026e9c5dd57bd547bb2dbd4
#
_cell.length_a   1.000
_cell.length_b   1.000
_cell.length_c   1.000
_cell.angle_alpha   90.00
_cell.angle_beta   90.00
_cell.angle_gamma   90.00
#
_symmetry.space_group_name_H-M   'P 1'
#
loop_
_entity.id
_entity.type
_entity.pdbx_description
1 polymer ?
#
loop_
_entity_poly.entity_id
_entity_poly.type
_entity_poly.pdbx_seq_one_letter_code
_entity_poly.pdbx_strand_id
1 'polypeptide(L)'
;SMYRAILKETICASIVKNGEIIGTGLGILDRNYIGIYAIHVREDFRRMGYARQICTGLLQKGQERGTQKAYLQAVSGNVSAQNLYRSLGFETFYTYWFRVQPDSPQSNR
;
A
#
# COMPACT_ATOMS: atom_id res chain seq x y z
N SER A 1 12.80 -25.52 -8.85
CA SER A 1 12.55 -24.76 -10.03
C SER A 1 12.89 -23.30 -9.83
N MET A 2 13.31 -22.69 -10.87
CA MET A 2 13.61 -21.28 -10.83
C MET A 2 12.39 -20.43 -10.51
N TYR A 3 11.22 -20.96 -10.70
CA TYR A 3 10.03 -20.16 -10.42
C TYR A 3 9.85 -19.86 -8.96
N ARG A 4 10.40 -20.68 -8.11
CA ARG A 4 10.27 -20.40 -6.69
C ARG A 4 10.96 -19.12 -6.29
N ALA A 5 11.99 -18.74 -7.02
CA ALA A 5 12.71 -17.53 -6.69
C ALA A 5 11.88 -16.29 -6.91
N ILE A 6 10.83 -16.38 -7.67
CA ILE A 6 9.99 -15.20 -7.94
C ILE A 6 8.66 -15.26 -7.25
N LEU A 7 8.48 -16.25 -6.40
CA LEU A 7 7.26 -16.26 -5.60
C LEU A 7 7.31 -15.15 -4.59
N LYS A 8 6.25 -14.39 -4.56
CA LYS A 8 6.15 -13.24 -3.69
C LYS A 8 4.99 -13.43 -2.76
N GLU A 9 5.12 -12.87 -1.59
CA GLU A 9 4.05 -12.93 -0.62
C GLU A 9 3.03 -11.85 -0.92
N THR A 10 1.77 -12.21 -0.85
CA THR A 10 0.68 -11.30 -1.15
C THR A 10 -0.10 -11.04 0.12
N ILE A 11 -0.41 -9.78 0.36
CA ILE A 11 -1.19 -9.36 1.50
C ILE A 11 -2.44 -8.67 0.99
N CYS A 12 -3.59 -9.08 1.50
CA CYS A 12 -4.84 -8.42 1.17
C CYS A 12 -5.34 -7.66 2.38
N ALA A 13 -5.81 -6.45 2.15
CA ALA A 13 -6.44 -5.66 3.18
C ALA A 13 -7.87 -5.37 2.75
N SER A 14 -8.79 -5.43 3.69
CA SER A 14 -10.17 -5.12 3.39
C SER A 14 -10.81 -4.42 4.57
N ILE A 15 -11.82 -3.62 4.25
CA ILE A 15 -12.61 -2.94 5.26
C ILE A 15 -14.03 -3.45 5.14
N VAL A 16 -14.55 -3.90 6.26
CA VAL A 16 -15.88 -4.51 6.31
C VAL A 16 -16.78 -3.61 7.15
N LYS A 17 -17.94 -3.31 6.60
CA LYS A 17 -18.96 -2.55 7.32
C LYS A 17 -20.28 -3.26 7.16
N ASN A 18 -20.94 -3.52 8.29
CA ASN A 18 -22.26 -4.17 8.29
C ASN A 18 -22.24 -5.47 7.50
N GLY A 19 -21.14 -6.20 7.61
CA GLY A 19 -21.04 -7.49 6.94
C GLY A 19 -20.66 -7.42 5.47
N GLU A 20 -20.38 -6.22 4.96
CA GLU A 20 -20.04 -6.06 3.55
C GLU A 20 -18.65 -5.50 3.40
N ILE A 21 -17.93 -5.97 2.39
CA ILE A 21 -16.62 -5.44 2.09
C ILE A 21 -16.81 -4.15 1.28
N ILE A 22 -16.34 -3.05 1.83
CA ILE A 22 -16.50 -1.75 1.19
C ILE A 22 -15.18 -1.21 0.65
N GLY A 23 -14.06 -1.83 0.99
CA GLY A 23 -12.79 -1.38 0.48
C GLY A 23 -11.79 -2.51 0.50
N THR A 24 -10.90 -2.53 -0.48
CA THR A 24 -9.86 -3.55 -0.58
C THR A 24 -8.58 -2.94 -1.09
N GLY A 25 -7.49 -3.62 -0.81
CA GLY A 25 -6.19 -3.26 -1.35
C GLY A 25 -5.30 -4.47 -1.35
N LEU A 26 -4.31 -4.47 -2.22
CA LEU A 26 -3.41 -5.59 -2.40
C LEU A 26 -1.98 -5.13 -2.24
N GLY A 27 -1.22 -5.85 -1.43
CA GLY A 27 0.21 -5.60 -1.29
C GLY A 27 0.98 -6.83 -1.72
N ILE A 28 2.03 -6.61 -2.49
CA ILE A 28 2.92 -7.69 -2.92
C ILE A 28 4.29 -7.42 -2.35
N LEU A 29 4.77 -8.35 -1.55
CA LEU A 29 6.07 -8.20 -0.90
C LEU A 29 7.14 -8.81 -1.78
N ASP A 30 8.23 -8.09 -1.93
CA ASP A 30 9.33 -8.53 -2.76
C ASP A 30 10.62 -8.03 -2.13
N ARG A 31 11.27 -8.90 -1.38
CA ARG A 31 12.55 -8.56 -0.74
C ARG A 31 12.41 -7.32 0.14
N ASN A 32 12.93 -6.22 -0.34
CA ASN A 32 13.00 -5.00 0.46
C ASN A 32 11.82 -4.09 0.30
N TYR A 33 10.86 -4.43 -0.53
CA TYR A 33 9.79 -3.45 -0.73
C TYR A 33 8.45 -4.11 -0.90
N ILE A 34 7.43 -3.31 -0.70
CA ILE A 34 6.06 -3.73 -0.90
C ILE A 34 5.49 -2.89 -2.04
N GLY A 35 4.86 -3.56 -2.99
CA GLY A 35 4.11 -2.88 -4.03
C GLY A 35 2.64 -2.87 -3.65
N ILE A 36 2.01 -1.72 -3.77
CA ILE A 36 0.61 -1.58 -3.41
C ILE A 36 -0.21 -1.45 -4.68
N TYR A 37 -1.22 -2.28 -4.78
CA TYR A 37 -2.01 -2.40 -6.00
C TYR A 37 -3.50 -2.43 -5.66
N ALA A 38 -4.30 -2.03 -6.62
CA ALA A 38 -5.72 -2.30 -6.62
C ALA A 38 -6.45 -1.76 -5.38
N ILE A 39 -6.04 -0.60 -4.89
CA ILE A 39 -6.77 0.03 -3.80
C ILE A 39 -8.10 0.52 -4.35
N HIS A 40 -9.17 0.06 -3.72
CA HIS A 40 -10.51 0.40 -4.18
C HIS A 40 -11.43 0.57 -2.98
N VAL A 41 -12.21 1.63 -3.00
CA VAL A 41 -13.22 1.88 -1.98
C VAL A 41 -14.53 2.13 -2.71
N ARG A 42 -15.60 1.50 -2.23
CA ARG A 42 -16.91 1.68 -2.83
C ARG A 42 -17.26 3.16 -2.88
N GLU A 43 -17.96 3.54 -3.92
CA GLU A 43 -18.19 4.94 -4.21
C GLU A 43 -18.90 5.66 -3.07
N ASP A 44 -19.85 4.99 -2.44
CA ASP A 44 -20.62 5.59 -1.37
C ASP A 44 -19.85 5.70 -0.06
N PHE A 45 -18.64 5.16 -0.02
CA PHE A 45 -17.78 5.25 1.18
C PHE A 45 -16.50 6.01 0.92
N ARG A 46 -16.42 6.72 -0.18
CA ARG A 46 -15.22 7.49 -0.49
C ARG A 46 -15.17 8.75 0.33
N ARG A 47 -13.97 9.31 0.46
CA ARG A 47 -13.71 10.56 1.20
C ARG A 47 -13.95 10.40 2.69
N MET A 48 -13.91 9.19 3.19
CA MET A 48 -14.06 8.91 4.61
C MET A 48 -12.78 8.38 5.23
N GLY A 49 -11.68 8.39 4.46
CA GLY A 49 -10.41 7.95 4.98
C GLY A 49 -10.15 6.46 4.85
N TYR A 50 -11.00 5.74 4.16
CA TYR A 50 -10.80 4.28 4.06
C TYR A 50 -9.63 3.92 3.16
N ALA A 51 -9.42 4.66 2.09
CA ALA A 51 -8.25 4.40 1.25
C ALA A 51 -6.97 4.62 2.03
N ARG A 52 -6.94 5.63 2.88
CA ARG A 52 -5.80 5.87 3.75
C ARG A 52 -5.60 4.72 4.72
N GLN A 53 -6.68 4.22 5.31
CA GLN A 53 -6.57 3.09 6.23
C GLN A 53 -6.00 1.87 5.53
N ILE A 54 -6.46 1.59 4.32
CA ILE A 54 -5.98 0.45 3.56
C ILE A 54 -4.49 0.60 3.25
N CYS A 55 -4.11 1.76 2.75
CA CYS A 55 -2.71 2.03 2.46
C CYS A 55 -1.84 1.91 3.70
N THR A 56 -2.26 2.54 4.78
CA THR A 56 -1.50 2.52 6.02
C THR A 56 -1.34 1.11 6.53
N GLY A 57 -2.41 0.32 6.45
CA GLY A 57 -2.35 -1.07 6.90
C GLY A 57 -1.37 -1.88 6.07
N LEU A 58 -1.38 -1.68 4.76
CA LEU A 58 -0.45 -2.40 3.90
C LEU A 58 0.99 -1.97 4.15
N LEU A 59 1.22 -0.68 4.33
CA LEU A 59 2.55 -0.19 4.62
C LEU A 59 3.05 -0.74 5.94
N GLN A 60 2.18 -0.78 6.94
CA GLN A 60 2.55 -1.30 8.23
C GLN A 60 2.89 -2.78 8.17
N LYS A 61 2.09 -3.54 7.44
CA LYS A 61 2.37 -4.96 7.27
C LYS A 61 3.69 -5.18 6.54
N GLY A 62 3.95 -4.38 5.52
CA GLY A 62 5.21 -4.48 4.82
C GLY A 62 6.37 -4.18 5.75
N GLN A 63 6.22 -3.16 6.58
CA GLN A 63 7.28 -2.79 7.51
C GLN A 63 7.53 -3.91 8.52
N GLU A 64 6.47 -4.56 9.00
CA GLU A 64 6.61 -5.68 9.91
C GLU A 64 7.35 -6.84 9.28
N ARG A 65 7.24 -6.98 7.97
CA ARG A 65 7.94 -8.03 7.23
C ARG A 65 9.32 -7.60 6.79
N GLY A 66 9.76 -6.42 7.19
CA GLY A 66 11.11 -5.98 6.91
C GLY A 66 11.31 -5.19 5.63
N THR A 67 10.23 -4.83 4.95
CA THR A 67 10.40 -4.03 3.74
C THR A 67 10.82 -2.61 4.12
N GLN A 68 11.73 -2.06 3.34
CA GLN A 68 12.24 -0.73 3.58
C GLN A 68 11.71 0.29 2.60
N LYS A 69 11.06 -0.15 1.56
CA LYS A 69 10.56 0.71 0.51
C LYS A 69 9.16 0.31 0.13
N ALA A 70 8.41 1.26 -0.37
CA ALA A 70 7.07 1.00 -0.84
C ALA A 70 6.87 1.77 -2.14
N TYR A 71 6.11 1.19 -3.05
CA TYR A 71 5.78 1.90 -4.26
C TYR A 71 4.39 1.53 -4.72
N LEU A 72 3.81 2.41 -5.51
CA LEU A 72 2.55 2.14 -6.15
C LEU A 72 2.54 2.79 -7.51
N GLN A 73 1.69 2.28 -8.36
CA GLN A 73 1.63 2.78 -9.72
C GLN A 73 0.90 4.11 -9.73
N ALA A 74 1.45 5.06 -10.47
CA ALA A 74 0.81 6.36 -10.56
C ALA A 74 -0.46 6.24 -11.38
N VAL A 75 -1.51 6.91 -10.90
CA VAL A 75 -2.77 6.96 -11.60
C VAL A 75 -3.00 8.40 -11.98
N SER A 76 -2.94 8.69 -13.26
CA SER A 76 -3.09 10.05 -13.72
C SER A 76 -4.54 10.50 -13.58
N GLY A 77 -4.72 11.76 -13.29
CA GLY A 77 -6.04 12.34 -13.26
C GLY A 77 -6.80 12.23 -11.96
N ASN A 78 -6.29 11.46 -11.02
CA ASN A 78 -6.99 11.32 -9.74
C ASN A 78 -6.29 12.14 -8.67
N VAL A 79 -6.72 13.39 -8.54
CA VAL A 79 -6.07 14.33 -7.62
C VAL A 79 -6.21 13.88 -6.17
N SER A 80 -7.37 13.34 -5.80
CA SER A 80 -7.58 12.87 -4.44
C SER A 80 -6.59 11.78 -4.06
N ALA A 81 -6.39 10.83 -4.96
CA ALA A 81 -5.43 9.77 -4.71
C ALA A 81 -4.02 10.31 -4.61
N GLN A 82 -3.67 11.25 -5.47
CA GLN A 82 -2.33 11.83 -5.43
C GLN A 82 -2.09 12.56 -4.11
N ASN A 83 -3.08 13.31 -3.64
CA ASN A 83 -2.95 14.00 -2.37
C ASN A 83 -2.79 13.02 -1.23
N LEU A 84 -3.54 11.92 -1.27
CA LEU A 84 -3.40 10.89 -0.27
C LEU A 84 -1.99 10.33 -0.24
N TYR A 85 -1.45 9.98 -1.41
CA TYR A 85 -0.12 9.40 -1.47
C TYR A 85 0.94 10.37 -0.97
N ARG A 86 0.83 11.63 -1.34
CA ARG A 86 1.78 12.63 -0.84
C ARG A 86 1.69 12.75 0.67
N SER A 87 0.50 12.72 1.21
CA SER A 87 0.34 12.84 2.66
C SER A 87 0.91 11.65 3.40
N LEU A 88 1.06 10.52 2.72
CA LEU A 88 1.68 9.34 3.31
C LEU A 88 3.18 9.27 3.08
N GLY A 89 3.75 10.29 2.47
CA GLY A 89 5.19 10.34 2.29
C GLY A 89 5.69 9.80 0.98
N PHE A 90 4.80 9.50 0.06
CA PHE A 90 5.21 9.05 -1.27
C PHE A 90 5.60 10.24 -2.13
N GLU A 91 6.55 10.01 -3.01
CA GLU A 91 6.95 10.99 -4.01
C GLU A 91 6.81 10.35 -5.38
N THR A 92 6.46 11.17 -6.35
CA THR A 92 6.35 10.66 -7.71
C THR A 92 7.73 10.49 -8.31
N PHE A 93 7.86 9.45 -9.12
CA PHE A 93 9.10 9.18 -9.81
C PHE A 93 8.74 8.49 -11.12
N TYR A 94 8.78 9.25 -12.20
CA TYR A 94 8.35 8.75 -13.51
C TYR A 94 6.89 8.31 -13.46
N THR A 95 6.64 7.02 -13.55
CA THR A 95 5.28 6.50 -13.64
C THR A 95 4.82 5.83 -12.36
N TYR A 96 5.54 6.02 -11.26
CA TYR A 96 5.12 5.40 -10.02
C TYR A 96 5.43 6.32 -8.84
N TRP A 97 4.83 5.99 -7.71
CA TRP A 97 5.06 6.68 -6.44
C TRP A 97 5.96 5.82 -5.59
N PHE A 98 6.84 6.45 -4.87
CA PHE A 98 7.87 5.76 -4.13
C PHE A 98 7.96 6.35 -2.72
N ARG A 99 8.21 5.49 -1.76
CA ARG A 99 8.34 5.91 -0.38
C ARG A 99 9.39 5.04 0.29
N VAL A 100 10.30 5.69 1.03
CA VAL A 100 11.21 4.97 1.91
C VAL A 100 10.51 4.81 3.23
N GLN A 101 10.36 3.57 3.68
CA GLN A 101 9.68 3.29 4.91
C GLN A 101 10.55 3.67 6.09
N PRO A 102 9.98 4.27 7.14
CA PRO A 102 10.77 4.54 8.33
C PRO A 102 11.19 3.24 8.99
N ASP A 103 12.27 3.30 9.74
CA ASP A 103 12.71 2.15 10.50
C ASP A 103 11.64 1.76 11.50
N SER A 104 11.48 0.47 11.69
CA SER A 104 10.59 0.03 12.75
C SER A 104 11.25 0.32 14.09
N PRO A 105 10.44 0.44 15.15
CA PRO A 105 11.03 0.73 16.46
C PRO A 105 12.06 -0.30 16.89
N GLN A 106 11.92 -1.52 16.48
CA GLN A 106 12.87 -2.54 16.88
C GLN A 106 14.20 -2.40 16.22
N SER A 107 14.28 -1.74 15.09
CA SER A 107 15.53 -1.65 14.37
C SER A 107 16.43 -0.59 14.93
N ASN A 108 15.98 0.10 15.93
CA ASN A 108 16.78 1.12 16.53
C ASN A 108 17.59 0.62 17.65
N ARG A 109 18.01 -0.40 17.55
CA ARG A 109 18.73 -0.83 18.60
C ARG A 109 19.87 -1.19 18.46
#